data_7faa7743849b8f0bdfadb05709614022
#
_entry.id   7faa7743849b8f0bdfadb05709614022
#
_cell.length_a   1.000
_cell.length_b   1.000
_cell.length_c   1.000
_cell.angle_alpha   90.00
_cell.angle_beta   90.00
_cell.angle_gamma   90.00
#
_symmetry.space_group_name_H-M   'P 1'
#
loop_
_entity.id
_entity.type
_entity.pdbx_description
1 polymer ?
#
loop_
_entity_poly.entity_id
_entity_poly.type
_entity_poly.pdbx_seq_one_letter_code
_entity_poly.pdbx_strand_id
1 'polypeptide(L)'
;MTQHTAVDHIVFALLLVLPFVEWKWNWPRYLAKLAAGDTQARLNHYRKLVAGEWIPTIALLIYWAFAGRSLADLHLIGDIPLRLGLGVVYVAALIGVLVRQRRALLARPDRRARVRKALQHAEPLLPHTQPERRLFWLVSATAGCCEEIFYRGFLTWYLSIWTGPVAAVVLASLLFGIGHIYLGLSQVPKTALVGLILAVVVALTGSLWPAMILHAAVDWNSGEMAFKLLSDSAPSGHSPTPPF
;
A
#
# COMPACT_ATOMS: atom_id res chain seq x y z
N MET A 1 -13.15 -28.37 -9.01
CA MET A 1 -12.01 -27.97 -8.16
C MET A 1 -10.92 -27.50 -9.09
N THR A 2 -10.64 -26.20 -9.15
CA THR A 2 -9.51 -25.63 -9.91
C THR A 2 -8.23 -26.09 -9.23
N GLN A 3 -7.48 -26.97 -9.88
CA GLN A 3 -6.16 -27.39 -9.39
C GLN A 3 -5.17 -26.25 -9.60
N HIS A 4 -4.26 -26.06 -8.64
CA HIS A 4 -3.13 -25.16 -8.81
C HIS A 4 -2.23 -25.63 -9.96
N THR A 5 -1.71 -24.68 -10.72
CA THR A 5 -0.74 -24.94 -11.79
C THR A 5 0.68 -24.60 -11.31
N ALA A 6 1.68 -24.95 -12.09
CA ALA A 6 3.07 -24.56 -11.81
C ALA A 6 3.25 -23.05 -11.74
N VAL A 7 2.49 -22.29 -12.53
CA VAL A 7 2.54 -20.81 -12.51
C VAL A 7 2.03 -20.25 -11.17
N ASP A 8 0.99 -20.84 -10.58
CA ASP A 8 0.49 -20.42 -9.26
C ASP A 8 1.55 -20.61 -8.17
N HIS A 9 2.28 -21.72 -8.21
CA HIS A 9 3.38 -22.00 -7.29
C HIS A 9 4.54 -21.00 -7.48
N ILE A 10 4.84 -20.64 -8.74
CA ILE A 10 5.87 -19.62 -9.05
C ILE A 10 5.45 -18.26 -8.51
N VAL A 11 4.21 -17.81 -8.75
CA VAL A 11 3.70 -16.54 -8.23
C VAL A 11 3.75 -16.52 -6.70
N PHE A 12 3.33 -17.59 -6.05
CA PHE A 12 3.42 -17.74 -4.59
C PHE A 12 4.86 -17.65 -4.10
N ALA A 13 5.79 -18.37 -4.73
CA ALA A 13 7.21 -18.33 -4.38
C ALA A 13 7.81 -16.93 -4.55
N LEU A 14 7.43 -16.21 -5.61
CA LEU A 14 7.86 -14.82 -5.82
C LEU A 14 7.34 -13.88 -4.72
N LEU A 15 6.08 -14.02 -4.30
CA LEU A 15 5.51 -13.24 -3.19
C LEU A 15 6.25 -13.50 -1.86
N LEU A 16 6.82 -14.71 -1.67
CA LEU A 16 7.64 -14.99 -0.49
C LEU A 16 9.05 -14.43 -0.59
N VAL A 17 9.66 -14.45 -1.78
CA VAL A 17 11.09 -14.13 -1.96
C VAL A 17 11.34 -12.65 -2.20
N LEU A 18 10.49 -11.99 -3.00
CA LEU A 18 10.69 -10.59 -3.40
C LEU A 18 10.79 -9.60 -2.23
N PRO A 19 10.02 -9.74 -1.12
CA PRO A 19 10.18 -8.88 0.05
C PRO A 19 11.59 -8.91 0.66
N PHE A 20 12.24 -10.07 0.66
CA PHE A 20 13.60 -10.21 1.17
C PHE A 20 14.63 -9.61 0.20
N VAL A 21 14.38 -9.71 -1.12
CA VAL A 21 15.19 -9.03 -2.14
C VAL A 21 15.09 -7.51 -1.98
N GLU A 22 13.87 -7.00 -1.80
CA GLU A 22 13.64 -5.58 -1.53
C GLU A 22 14.39 -5.14 -0.26
N TRP A 23 14.16 -5.81 0.85
CA TRP A 23 14.76 -5.48 2.14
C TRP A 23 16.29 -5.52 2.13
N LYS A 24 16.92 -6.56 1.52
CA LYS A 24 18.38 -6.80 1.60
C LYS A 24 19.18 -6.03 0.56
N TRP A 25 18.60 -5.76 -0.60
CA TRP A 25 19.36 -5.23 -1.73
C TRP A 25 18.82 -3.91 -2.28
N ASN A 26 17.53 -3.81 -2.56
CA ASN A 26 16.98 -2.63 -3.23
C ASN A 26 16.83 -1.47 -2.27
N TRP A 27 16.25 -1.72 -1.09
CA TRP A 27 16.01 -0.72 -0.08
C TRP A 27 17.29 -0.03 0.41
N PRO A 28 18.38 -0.75 0.81
CA PRO A 28 19.62 -0.11 1.20
C PRO A 28 20.26 0.72 0.08
N ARG A 29 20.17 0.27 -1.17
CA ARG A 29 20.67 1.04 -2.32
C ARG A 29 19.88 2.33 -2.54
N TYR A 30 18.56 2.27 -2.33
CA TYR A 30 17.70 3.45 -2.39
C TYR A 30 18.05 4.45 -1.27
N LEU A 31 18.19 3.99 -0.03
CA LEU A 31 18.60 4.82 1.10
C LEU A 31 19.96 5.46 0.89
N ALA A 32 20.92 4.73 0.33
CA ALA A 32 22.24 5.27 0.00
C ALA A 32 22.16 6.43 -1.02
N LYS A 33 21.28 6.36 -2.02
CA LYS A 33 21.05 7.45 -2.97
C LYS A 33 20.46 8.69 -2.30
N LEU A 34 19.47 8.49 -1.40
CA LEU A 34 18.90 9.58 -0.62
C LEU A 34 19.96 10.24 0.27
N ALA A 35 20.80 9.45 0.95
CA ALA A 35 21.89 9.93 1.79
C ALA A 35 22.97 10.67 1.00
N ALA A 36 23.20 10.30 -0.27
CA ALA A 36 24.10 10.99 -1.19
C ALA A 36 23.49 12.31 -1.76
N GLY A 37 22.27 12.67 -1.37
CA GLY A 37 21.63 13.90 -1.85
C GLY A 37 21.08 13.83 -3.28
N ASP A 38 20.87 12.62 -3.83
CA ASP A 38 20.25 12.45 -5.15
C ASP A 38 18.79 12.93 -5.13
N THR A 39 18.54 14.12 -5.66
CA THR A 39 17.22 14.76 -5.69
C THR A 39 16.20 14.02 -6.55
N GLN A 40 16.65 13.12 -7.44
CA GLN A 40 15.78 12.31 -8.28
C GLN A 40 15.51 10.92 -7.71
N ALA A 41 16.21 10.52 -6.64
CA ALA A 41 16.14 9.17 -6.07
C ALA A 41 14.70 8.76 -5.74
N ARG A 42 13.93 9.65 -5.07
CA ARG A 42 12.54 9.37 -4.65
C ARG A 42 11.59 9.28 -5.84
N LEU A 43 11.68 10.20 -6.80
CA LEU A 43 10.87 10.16 -8.02
C LEU A 43 11.14 8.90 -8.85
N ASN A 44 12.43 8.53 -8.99
CA ASN A 44 12.82 7.32 -9.70
C ASN A 44 12.37 6.05 -8.97
N HIS A 45 12.39 6.06 -7.64
CA HIS A 45 11.86 4.95 -6.83
C HIS A 45 10.35 4.80 -7.04
N TYR A 46 9.57 5.87 -6.99
CA TYR A 46 8.13 5.84 -7.25
C TYR A 46 7.78 5.31 -8.64
N ARG A 47 8.51 5.74 -9.70
CA ARG A 47 8.31 5.22 -11.06
C ARG A 47 8.56 3.70 -11.12
N LYS A 48 9.60 3.23 -10.41
CA LYS A 48 9.91 1.80 -10.33
C LYS A 48 8.84 1.02 -9.57
N LEU A 49 8.32 1.57 -8.47
CA LEU A 49 7.21 0.97 -7.73
C LEU A 49 5.99 0.82 -8.64
N VAL A 50 5.56 1.89 -9.29
CA VAL A 50 4.40 1.86 -10.21
C VAL A 50 4.58 0.79 -11.30
N ALA A 51 5.73 0.78 -11.98
CA ALA A 51 5.98 -0.21 -13.03
C ALA A 51 6.13 -1.63 -12.46
N GLY A 52 6.86 -1.75 -11.34
CA GLY A 52 7.13 -3.03 -10.67
C GLY A 52 5.89 -3.71 -10.11
N GLU A 53 4.84 -2.96 -9.80
CA GLU A 53 3.57 -3.51 -9.35
C GLU A 53 2.60 -3.79 -10.51
N TRP A 54 2.46 -2.87 -11.47
CA TRP A 54 1.54 -3.06 -12.58
C TRP A 54 1.98 -4.15 -13.55
N ILE A 55 3.28 -4.29 -13.86
CA ILE A 55 3.76 -5.32 -14.79
C ILE A 55 3.36 -6.73 -14.32
N PRO A 56 3.71 -7.17 -13.09
CA PRO A 56 3.30 -8.49 -12.62
C PRO A 56 1.79 -8.61 -12.40
N THR A 57 1.09 -7.53 -12.02
CA THR A 57 -0.37 -7.54 -11.87
C THR A 57 -1.05 -7.83 -13.20
N ILE A 58 -0.66 -7.11 -14.27
CA ILE A 58 -1.20 -7.33 -15.61
C ILE A 58 -0.85 -8.75 -16.09
N ALA A 59 0.38 -9.21 -15.87
CA ALA A 59 0.78 -10.57 -16.22
C ALA A 59 -0.07 -11.63 -15.48
N LEU A 60 -0.35 -11.43 -14.18
CA LEU A 60 -1.22 -12.30 -13.39
C LEU A 60 -2.65 -12.32 -13.97
N LEU A 61 -3.23 -11.16 -14.29
CA LEU A 61 -4.60 -11.08 -14.82
C LEU A 61 -4.71 -11.70 -16.22
N ILE A 62 -3.71 -11.52 -17.07
CA ILE A 62 -3.63 -12.15 -18.40
C ILE A 62 -3.55 -13.69 -18.21
N TYR A 63 -2.64 -14.16 -17.36
CA TYR A 63 -2.53 -15.58 -17.04
C TYR A 63 -3.84 -16.15 -16.48
N TRP A 64 -4.50 -15.40 -15.57
CA TRP A 64 -5.78 -15.80 -14.98
C TRP A 64 -6.86 -16.04 -16.03
N ALA A 65 -6.97 -15.12 -17.01
CA ALA A 65 -7.88 -15.24 -18.13
C ALA A 65 -7.54 -16.43 -19.05
N PHE A 66 -6.25 -16.63 -19.39
CA PHE A 66 -5.81 -17.79 -20.19
C PHE A 66 -6.03 -19.12 -19.48
N ALA A 67 -5.98 -19.16 -18.17
CA ALA A 67 -6.29 -20.34 -17.36
C ALA A 67 -7.81 -20.61 -17.27
N GLY A 68 -8.66 -19.80 -17.92
CA GLY A 68 -10.12 -19.95 -17.92
C GLY A 68 -10.76 -19.71 -16.56
N ARG A 69 -10.08 -18.95 -15.65
CA ARG A 69 -10.55 -18.69 -14.29
C ARG A 69 -11.43 -17.45 -14.23
N SER A 70 -12.41 -17.48 -13.30
CA SER A 70 -13.29 -16.34 -13.09
C SER A 70 -12.58 -15.21 -12.33
N LEU A 71 -12.84 -13.96 -12.71
CA LEU A 71 -12.42 -12.79 -11.92
C LEU A 71 -13.17 -12.70 -10.59
N ALA A 72 -14.28 -13.42 -10.43
CA ALA A 72 -14.97 -13.58 -9.15
C ALA A 72 -14.13 -14.35 -8.13
N ASP A 73 -13.29 -15.30 -8.56
CA ASP A 73 -12.35 -16.01 -7.68
C ASP A 73 -11.30 -15.08 -7.05
N LEU A 74 -11.03 -13.95 -7.74
CA LEU A 74 -10.18 -12.86 -7.23
C LEU A 74 -10.99 -11.75 -6.53
N HIS A 75 -12.29 -11.91 -6.32
CA HIS A 75 -13.19 -10.87 -5.79
C HIS A 75 -13.17 -9.54 -6.58
N LEU A 76 -12.77 -9.55 -7.85
CA LEU A 76 -12.82 -8.37 -8.75
C LEU A 76 -14.22 -8.12 -9.30
N ILE A 77 -15.04 -9.18 -9.38
CA ILE A 77 -16.46 -9.11 -9.72
C ILE A 77 -17.23 -9.59 -8.48
N GLY A 78 -18.04 -8.71 -7.88
CA GLY A 78 -18.81 -9.01 -6.68
C GLY A 78 -20.21 -9.51 -6.99
N ASP A 79 -20.71 -10.41 -6.15
CA ASP A 79 -22.00 -11.10 -6.39
C ASP A 79 -23.23 -10.34 -5.85
N ILE A 80 -23.07 -9.39 -4.94
CA ILE A 80 -24.20 -8.77 -4.22
C ILE A 80 -24.10 -7.24 -4.23
N PRO A 81 -24.89 -6.55 -5.09
CA PRO A 81 -24.87 -5.07 -5.19
C PRO A 81 -25.10 -4.36 -3.86
N LEU A 82 -25.97 -4.90 -2.99
CA LEU A 82 -26.23 -4.31 -1.68
C LEU A 82 -25.01 -4.33 -0.76
N ARG A 83 -24.29 -5.45 -0.69
CA ARG A 83 -23.06 -5.56 0.13
C ARG A 83 -21.98 -4.62 -0.37
N LEU A 84 -21.83 -4.52 -1.68
CA LEU A 84 -20.90 -3.58 -2.30
C LEU A 84 -21.26 -2.13 -1.97
N GLY A 85 -22.55 -1.78 -2.09
CA GLY A 85 -23.06 -0.44 -1.75
C GLY A 85 -22.81 -0.07 -0.28
N LEU A 86 -23.12 -0.97 0.66
CA LEU A 86 -22.83 -0.79 2.08
C LEU A 86 -21.32 -0.69 2.35
N GLY A 87 -20.50 -1.48 1.65
CA GLY A 87 -19.05 -1.43 1.72
C GLY A 87 -18.50 -0.08 1.28
N VAL A 88 -19.00 0.47 0.18
CA VAL A 88 -18.61 1.81 -0.30
C VAL A 88 -18.96 2.89 0.72
N VAL A 89 -20.16 2.85 1.31
CA VAL A 89 -20.57 3.79 2.36
C VAL A 89 -19.67 3.67 3.59
N TYR A 90 -19.38 2.43 4.02
CA TYR A 90 -18.49 2.18 5.15
C TYR A 90 -17.07 2.71 4.91
N VAL A 91 -16.49 2.43 3.74
CA VAL A 91 -15.16 2.92 3.35
C VAL A 91 -15.15 4.45 3.25
N ALA A 92 -16.18 5.07 2.67
CA ALA A 92 -16.30 6.53 2.64
C ALA A 92 -16.32 7.14 4.04
N ALA A 93 -17.04 6.52 4.99
CA ALA A 93 -17.05 6.94 6.39
C ALA A 93 -15.67 6.82 7.03
N LEU A 94 -14.95 5.70 6.82
CA LEU A 94 -13.58 5.53 7.32
C LEU A 94 -12.61 6.57 6.75
N ILE A 95 -12.69 6.86 5.45
CA ILE A 95 -11.89 7.92 4.81
C ILE A 95 -12.22 9.28 5.42
N GLY A 96 -13.50 9.57 5.67
CA GLY A 96 -13.93 10.79 6.36
C GLY A 96 -13.30 10.90 7.75
N VAL A 97 -13.27 9.80 8.51
CA VAL A 97 -12.60 9.73 9.83
C VAL A 97 -11.09 9.97 9.69
N LEU A 98 -10.40 9.34 8.73
CA LEU A 98 -8.97 9.53 8.49
C LEU A 98 -8.65 10.99 8.16
N VAL A 99 -9.41 11.62 7.28
CA VAL A 99 -9.23 13.04 6.91
C VAL A 99 -9.47 13.96 8.10
N ARG A 100 -10.52 13.69 8.90
CA ARG A 100 -10.83 14.46 10.11
C ARG A 100 -9.71 14.31 11.16
N GLN A 101 -9.24 13.08 11.39
CA GLN A 101 -8.13 12.81 12.31
C GLN A 101 -6.86 13.53 11.86
N ARG A 102 -6.51 13.46 10.56
CA ARG A 102 -5.37 14.20 10.01
C ARG A 102 -5.48 15.69 10.31
N ARG A 103 -6.62 16.32 10.02
CA ARG A 103 -6.85 17.74 10.30
C ARG A 103 -6.66 18.07 11.79
N ALA A 104 -7.25 17.26 12.68
CA ALA A 104 -7.15 17.44 14.13
C ALA A 104 -5.73 17.23 14.68
N LEU A 105 -4.97 16.28 14.12
CA LEU A 105 -3.58 16.00 14.53
C LEU A 105 -2.64 17.13 14.07
N LEU A 106 -2.81 17.61 12.84
CA LEU A 106 -1.97 18.66 12.27
C LEU A 106 -2.29 20.07 12.83
N ALA A 107 -3.52 20.29 13.33
CA ALA A 107 -3.89 21.55 13.96
C ALA A 107 -3.21 21.79 15.32
N ARG A 108 -2.67 20.74 15.96
CA ARG A 108 -2.06 20.83 17.30
C ARG A 108 -0.55 20.62 17.25
N PRO A 109 0.27 21.63 17.60
CA PRO A 109 1.74 21.53 17.56
C PRO A 109 2.29 20.38 18.43
N ASP A 110 1.71 20.14 19.62
CA ASP A 110 2.09 19.07 20.52
C ASP A 110 1.90 17.66 19.92
N ARG A 111 0.96 17.50 19.01
CA ARG A 111 0.68 16.22 18.32
C ARG A 111 1.54 16.03 17.08
N ARG A 112 2.02 17.09 16.43
CA ARG A 112 2.86 17.01 15.22
C ARG A 112 4.13 16.20 15.47
N ALA A 113 4.78 16.35 16.63
CA ALA A 113 5.95 15.58 17.01
C ALA A 113 5.66 14.06 17.11
N ARG A 114 4.49 13.69 17.65
CA ARG A 114 4.06 12.28 17.72
C ARG A 114 3.79 11.71 16.33
N VAL A 115 3.14 12.47 15.45
CA VAL A 115 2.89 12.06 14.06
C VAL A 115 4.21 11.88 13.32
N ARG A 116 5.16 12.80 13.45
CA ARG A 116 6.49 12.66 12.86
C ARG A 116 7.20 11.40 13.33
N LYS A 117 7.16 11.12 14.63
CA LYS A 117 7.72 9.88 15.19
C LYS A 117 7.01 8.63 14.65
N ALA A 118 5.70 8.67 14.46
CA ALA A 118 4.94 7.54 13.89
C ALA A 118 5.30 7.28 12.42
N LEU A 119 5.56 8.33 11.65
CA LEU A 119 5.91 8.25 10.22
C LEU A 119 7.41 8.01 9.95
N GLN A 120 8.28 8.06 10.97
CA GLN A 120 9.74 8.03 10.81
C GLN A 120 10.25 6.82 10.00
N HIS A 121 9.63 5.65 10.15
CA HIS A 121 10.04 4.42 9.45
C HIS A 121 9.68 4.46 7.96
N ALA A 122 8.60 5.14 7.62
CA ALA A 122 8.15 5.32 6.24
C ALA A 122 8.67 6.62 5.60
N GLU A 123 9.34 7.50 6.37
CA GLU A 123 9.78 8.83 5.93
C GLU A 123 10.55 8.78 4.59
N PRO A 124 11.49 7.83 4.35
CA PRO A 124 12.17 7.74 3.07
C PRO A 124 11.24 7.57 1.86
N LEU A 125 10.08 6.92 2.06
CA LEU A 125 9.05 6.73 1.02
C LEU A 125 8.10 7.92 0.88
N LEU A 126 8.00 8.78 1.91
CA LEU A 126 6.98 9.82 1.91
C LEU A 126 7.44 11.06 1.10
N PRO A 127 6.51 11.81 0.48
CA PRO A 127 6.86 12.91 -0.41
C PRO A 127 7.34 14.14 0.37
N HIS A 128 8.41 14.78 -0.12
CA HIS A 128 9.01 16.01 0.43
C HIS A 128 8.78 17.22 -0.48
N THR A 129 8.59 17.00 -1.79
CA THR A 129 8.39 18.03 -2.80
C THR A 129 7.05 17.89 -3.51
N GLN A 130 6.58 18.96 -4.18
CA GLN A 130 5.31 18.92 -4.94
C GLN A 130 5.33 17.89 -6.08
N PRO A 131 6.40 17.71 -6.86
CA PRO A 131 6.48 16.64 -7.86
C PRO A 131 6.37 15.25 -7.22
N GLU A 132 7.06 15.02 -6.12
CA GLU A 132 6.99 13.76 -5.37
C GLU A 132 5.59 13.51 -4.84
N ARG A 133 4.91 14.52 -4.28
CA ARG A 133 3.55 14.42 -3.78
C ARG A 133 2.56 14.00 -4.87
N ARG A 134 2.66 14.59 -6.07
CA ARG A 134 1.78 14.22 -7.20
C ARG A 134 2.00 12.78 -7.64
N LEU A 135 3.27 12.35 -7.74
CA LEU A 135 3.58 10.98 -8.14
C LEU A 135 3.25 9.98 -7.02
N PHE A 136 3.35 10.38 -5.74
CA PHE A 136 2.96 9.56 -4.60
C PHE A 136 1.46 9.25 -4.59
N TRP A 137 0.60 10.11 -5.11
CA TRP A 137 -0.81 9.79 -5.30
C TRP A 137 -1.01 8.62 -6.27
N LEU A 138 -0.22 8.60 -7.35
CA LEU A 138 -0.24 7.47 -8.27
C LEU A 138 0.30 6.20 -7.61
N VAL A 139 1.38 6.30 -6.80
CA VAL A 139 1.90 5.17 -6.02
C VAL A 139 0.83 4.63 -5.07
N SER A 140 0.14 5.49 -4.31
CA SER A 140 -0.93 5.08 -3.41
C SER A 140 -2.08 4.35 -4.14
N ALA A 141 -2.49 4.85 -5.30
CA ALA A 141 -3.51 4.19 -6.12
C ALA A 141 -3.02 2.85 -6.68
N THR A 142 -1.76 2.79 -7.11
CA THR A 142 -1.11 1.57 -7.61
C THR A 142 -1.03 0.51 -6.53
N ALA A 143 -0.49 0.82 -5.36
CA ALA A 143 -0.40 -0.10 -4.22
C ALA A 143 -1.79 -0.59 -3.81
N GLY A 144 -2.76 0.32 -3.65
CA GLY A 144 -4.14 -0.04 -3.33
C GLY A 144 -4.78 -0.99 -4.33
N CYS A 145 -4.46 -0.91 -5.62
CA CYS A 145 -4.98 -1.83 -6.63
C CYS A 145 -4.18 -3.13 -6.68
N CYS A 146 -2.88 -3.03 -6.90
CA CYS A 146 -2.04 -4.18 -7.23
C CYS A 146 -1.83 -5.09 -6.02
N GLU A 147 -1.53 -4.52 -4.85
CA GLU A 147 -1.33 -5.33 -3.65
C GLU A 147 -2.61 -6.03 -3.20
N GLU A 148 -3.79 -5.40 -3.34
CA GLU A 148 -5.05 -6.08 -3.03
C GLU A 148 -5.32 -7.25 -3.97
N ILE A 149 -5.02 -7.14 -5.27
CA ILE A 149 -5.13 -8.24 -6.23
C ILE A 149 -4.20 -9.40 -5.83
N PHE A 150 -2.95 -9.10 -5.42
CA PHE A 150 -2.01 -10.14 -5.02
C PHE A 150 -2.36 -10.77 -3.68
N TYR A 151 -2.62 -9.98 -2.65
CA TYR A 151 -2.76 -10.49 -1.28
C TYR A 151 -4.19 -10.95 -0.96
N ARG A 152 -5.22 -10.17 -1.31
CA ARG A 152 -6.63 -10.50 -0.98
C ARG A 152 -7.33 -11.24 -2.10
N GLY A 153 -6.86 -11.06 -3.35
CA GLY A 153 -7.27 -11.88 -4.48
C GLY A 153 -6.49 -13.19 -4.52
N PHE A 154 -5.34 -13.17 -5.20
CA PHE A 154 -4.56 -14.36 -5.53
C PHE A 154 -4.10 -15.17 -4.30
N LEU A 155 -3.43 -14.54 -3.34
CA LEU A 155 -2.80 -15.26 -2.22
C LEU A 155 -3.85 -15.89 -1.30
N THR A 156 -4.95 -15.18 -1.02
CA THR A 156 -6.06 -15.74 -0.24
C THR A 156 -6.71 -16.90 -0.97
N TRP A 157 -6.97 -16.78 -2.28
CA TRP A 157 -7.46 -17.86 -3.11
C TRP A 157 -6.48 -19.07 -3.10
N TYR A 158 -5.20 -18.82 -3.35
CA TYR A 158 -4.17 -19.86 -3.38
C TYR A 158 -4.08 -20.64 -2.06
N LEU A 159 -4.02 -19.94 -0.93
CA LEU A 159 -3.89 -20.56 0.38
C LEU A 159 -5.18 -21.26 0.82
N SER A 160 -6.35 -20.75 0.42
CA SER A 160 -7.64 -21.30 0.88
C SER A 160 -7.85 -22.77 0.52
N ILE A 161 -7.26 -23.22 -0.58
CA ILE A 161 -7.34 -24.62 -1.04
C ILE A 161 -6.66 -25.58 -0.04
N TRP A 162 -5.60 -25.10 0.63
CA TRP A 162 -4.81 -25.90 1.56
C TRP A 162 -5.22 -25.73 3.03
N THR A 163 -5.65 -24.53 3.40
CA THR A 163 -5.81 -24.16 4.81
C THR A 163 -7.25 -23.78 5.19
N GLY A 164 -8.12 -23.69 4.19
CA GLY A 164 -9.46 -23.11 4.35
C GLY A 164 -9.44 -21.58 4.40
N PRO A 165 -10.63 -20.95 4.26
CA PRO A 165 -10.71 -19.50 4.01
C PRO A 165 -10.23 -18.62 5.18
N VAL A 166 -10.51 -19.00 6.42
CA VAL A 166 -10.12 -18.21 7.60
C VAL A 166 -8.61 -18.19 7.79
N ALA A 167 -7.98 -19.38 7.73
CA ALA A 167 -6.53 -19.47 7.88
C ALA A 167 -5.81 -18.80 6.70
N ALA A 168 -6.34 -18.90 5.48
CA ALA A 168 -5.82 -18.21 4.31
C ALA A 168 -5.78 -16.68 4.49
N VAL A 169 -6.85 -16.09 5.00
CA VAL A 169 -6.93 -14.65 5.31
C VAL A 169 -5.86 -14.24 6.33
N VAL A 170 -5.69 -15.01 7.40
CA VAL A 170 -4.68 -14.73 8.44
C VAL A 170 -3.28 -14.82 7.86
N LEU A 171 -2.98 -15.91 7.14
CA LEU A 171 -1.67 -16.14 6.53
C LEU A 171 -1.34 -15.07 5.47
N ALA A 172 -2.28 -14.73 4.59
CA ALA A 172 -2.10 -13.68 3.60
C ALA A 172 -1.84 -12.31 4.26
N SER A 173 -2.50 -12.02 5.39
CA SER A 173 -2.28 -10.79 6.15
C SER A 173 -0.90 -10.75 6.82
N LEU A 174 -0.43 -11.88 7.35
CA LEU A 174 0.93 -12.00 7.88
C LEU A 174 1.98 -11.83 6.78
N LEU A 175 1.78 -12.45 5.62
CA LEU A 175 2.68 -12.30 4.47
C LEU A 175 2.66 -10.87 3.92
N PHE A 176 1.53 -10.18 3.96
CA PHE A 176 1.45 -8.75 3.67
C PHE A 176 2.33 -7.92 4.62
N GLY A 177 2.29 -8.22 5.92
CA GLY A 177 3.20 -7.60 6.89
C GLY A 177 4.67 -7.86 6.60
N ILE A 178 5.02 -9.11 6.27
CA ILE A 178 6.38 -9.51 5.87
C ILE A 178 6.79 -8.78 4.57
N GLY A 179 5.87 -8.56 3.64
CA GLY A 179 6.08 -7.77 2.44
C GLY A 179 6.64 -6.37 2.71
N HIS A 180 6.36 -5.82 3.90
CA HIS A 180 6.79 -4.49 4.34
C HIS A 180 7.96 -4.51 5.33
N ILE A 181 8.69 -5.62 5.41
CA ILE A 181 9.84 -5.80 6.35
C ILE A 181 10.94 -4.75 6.13
N TYR A 182 11.05 -4.20 4.93
CA TYR A 182 12.00 -3.13 4.59
C TYR A 182 11.78 -1.83 5.40
N LEU A 183 10.57 -1.60 5.92
CA LEU A 183 10.26 -0.51 6.85
C LEU A 183 10.73 -0.78 8.28
N GLY A 184 11.26 -1.98 8.55
CA GLY A 184 11.73 -2.44 9.84
C GLY A 184 10.82 -3.49 10.48
N LEU A 185 11.41 -4.41 11.24
CA LEU A 185 10.72 -5.54 11.88
C LEU A 185 9.54 -5.13 12.77
N SER A 186 9.64 -3.97 13.44
CA SER A 186 8.57 -3.43 14.30
C SER A 186 7.33 -2.99 13.53
N GLN A 187 7.43 -2.81 12.20
CA GLN A 187 6.30 -2.44 11.35
C GLN A 187 5.53 -3.67 10.84
N VAL A 188 6.16 -4.83 10.77
CA VAL A 188 5.55 -6.08 10.29
C VAL A 188 4.21 -6.39 10.97
N PRO A 189 4.09 -6.43 12.32
CA PRO A 189 2.79 -6.71 12.96
C PRO A 189 1.74 -5.61 12.71
N LYS A 190 2.16 -4.35 12.59
CA LYS A 190 1.24 -3.24 12.30
C LYS A 190 0.68 -3.34 10.89
N THR A 191 1.56 -3.61 9.91
CA THR A 191 1.15 -3.78 8.52
C THR A 191 0.33 -5.05 8.33
N ALA A 192 0.66 -6.15 9.04
CA ALA A 192 -0.16 -7.35 9.06
C ALA A 192 -1.57 -7.08 9.61
N LEU A 193 -1.70 -6.25 10.65
CA LEU A 193 -3.01 -5.83 11.17
C LEU A 193 -3.79 -4.99 10.16
N VAL A 194 -3.15 -4.05 9.48
CA VAL A 194 -3.78 -3.32 8.36
C VAL A 194 -4.23 -4.31 7.29
N GLY A 195 -3.37 -5.28 6.96
CA GLY A 195 -3.68 -6.38 6.05
C GLY A 195 -4.93 -7.15 6.43
N LEU A 196 -5.08 -7.47 7.70
CA LEU A 196 -6.26 -8.17 8.22
C LEU A 196 -7.53 -7.31 8.13
N ILE A 197 -7.43 -6.02 8.44
CA ILE A 197 -8.57 -5.09 8.32
C ILE A 197 -9.07 -5.02 6.87
N LEU A 198 -8.15 -4.91 5.90
CA LEU A 198 -8.50 -4.90 4.47
C LEU A 198 -9.13 -6.23 4.03
N ALA A 199 -8.60 -7.37 4.53
CA ALA A 199 -9.19 -8.67 4.24
C ALA A 199 -10.61 -8.83 4.83
N VAL A 200 -10.87 -8.27 6.02
CA VAL A 200 -12.23 -8.22 6.61
C VAL A 200 -13.15 -7.37 5.73
N VAL A 201 -12.68 -6.25 5.18
CA VAL A 201 -13.49 -5.45 4.23
C VAL A 201 -13.87 -6.29 3.01
N VAL A 202 -12.93 -7.05 2.43
CA VAL A 202 -13.23 -7.95 1.30
C VAL A 202 -14.22 -9.03 1.70
N ALA A 203 -14.05 -9.67 2.85
CA ALA A 203 -14.96 -10.72 3.34
C ALA A 203 -16.39 -10.21 3.57
N LEU A 204 -16.55 -8.99 4.08
CA LEU A 204 -17.86 -8.37 4.33
C LEU A 204 -18.54 -7.92 3.04
N THR A 205 -17.78 -7.43 2.07
CA THR A 205 -18.31 -6.83 0.83
C THR A 205 -18.37 -7.80 -0.35
N GLY A 206 -17.63 -8.90 -0.28
CA GLY A 206 -17.46 -9.83 -1.41
C GLY A 206 -16.66 -9.25 -2.58
N SER A 207 -15.98 -8.10 -2.37
CA SER A 207 -15.31 -7.37 -3.46
C SER A 207 -14.00 -6.74 -3.02
N LEU A 208 -12.99 -6.72 -3.91
CA LEU A 208 -11.72 -6.02 -3.68
C LEU A 208 -11.86 -4.50 -3.73
N TRP A 209 -12.82 -3.95 -4.49
CA TRP A 209 -12.91 -2.51 -4.75
C TRP A 209 -12.94 -1.63 -3.49
N PRO A 210 -13.75 -1.94 -2.46
CA PRO A 210 -13.74 -1.17 -1.22
C PRO A 210 -12.40 -1.24 -0.47
N ALA A 211 -11.74 -2.39 -0.48
CA ALA A 211 -10.41 -2.56 0.14
C ALA A 211 -9.33 -1.78 -0.63
N MET A 212 -9.33 -1.83 -1.96
CA MET A 212 -8.45 -1.04 -2.83
C MET A 212 -8.55 0.46 -2.56
N ILE A 213 -9.78 0.98 -2.46
CA ILE A 213 -10.05 2.40 -2.19
C ILE A 213 -9.56 2.76 -0.78
N LEU A 214 -9.83 1.92 0.22
CA LEU A 214 -9.40 2.17 1.60
C LEU A 214 -7.88 2.14 1.71
N HIS A 215 -7.21 1.17 1.11
CA HIS A 215 -5.76 1.04 1.09
C HIS A 215 -5.11 2.29 0.46
N ALA A 216 -5.51 2.62 -0.76
CA ALA A 216 -5.03 3.82 -1.44
C ALA A 216 -5.26 5.11 -0.61
N ALA A 217 -6.39 5.21 0.09
CA ALA A 217 -6.70 6.35 0.94
C ALA A 217 -5.83 6.42 2.20
N VAL A 218 -5.46 5.29 2.80
CA VAL A 218 -4.54 5.22 3.96
C VAL A 218 -3.15 5.70 3.56
N ASP A 219 -2.63 5.22 2.43
CA ASP A 219 -1.33 5.63 1.92
C ASP A 219 -1.30 7.10 1.53
N TRP A 220 -2.27 7.53 0.74
CA TRP A 220 -2.44 8.94 0.39
C TRP A 220 -2.51 9.84 1.63
N ASN A 221 -3.28 9.43 2.65
CA ASN A 221 -3.41 10.20 3.89
C ASN A 221 -2.07 10.31 4.65
N SER A 222 -1.26 9.25 4.64
CA SER A 222 0.08 9.24 5.23
C SER A 222 1.02 10.17 4.48
N GLY A 223 1.00 10.14 3.14
CA GLY A 223 1.75 11.06 2.28
C GLY A 223 1.37 12.53 2.49
N GLU A 224 0.09 12.83 2.60
CA GLU A 224 -0.41 14.19 2.86
C GLU A 224 -0.02 14.70 4.26
N MET A 225 -0.02 13.83 5.27
CA MET A 225 0.44 14.18 6.60
C MET A 225 1.94 14.53 6.61
N ALA A 226 2.75 13.67 6.00
CA ALA A 226 4.19 13.88 5.91
C ALA A 226 4.52 15.16 5.15
N PHE A 227 3.94 15.34 3.97
CA PHE A 227 4.16 16.53 3.14
C PHE A 227 3.89 17.83 3.91
N LYS A 228 2.77 17.90 4.64
CA LYS A 228 2.45 19.08 5.47
C LYS A 228 3.42 19.29 6.63
N LEU A 229 3.83 18.19 7.31
CA LEU A 229 4.79 18.29 8.41
C LEU A 229 6.18 18.76 7.97
N LEU A 230 6.57 18.41 6.75
CA LEU A 230 7.87 18.76 6.18
C LEU A 230 7.87 20.17 5.59
N SER A 231 6.79 20.57 4.90
CA SER A 231 6.67 21.92 4.37
C SER A 231 6.62 23.00 5.46
N ASP A 232 5.98 22.69 6.60
CA ASP A 232 5.93 23.60 7.75
C ASP A 232 7.27 23.71 8.49
N SER A 233 8.24 22.82 8.20
CA SER A 233 9.58 22.79 8.83
C SER A 233 10.66 23.48 7.98
N ALA A 234 10.37 23.83 6.73
CA ALA A 234 11.26 24.63 5.90
C ALA A 234 11.35 26.04 6.52
N PRO A 235 12.54 26.60 6.80
CA PRO A 235 12.66 27.97 7.27
C PRO A 235 11.96 28.87 6.25
N SER A 236 11.01 29.69 6.73
CA SER A 236 10.41 30.75 5.94
C SER A 236 11.57 31.60 5.39
N GLY A 237 11.89 31.42 4.11
CA GLY A 237 12.95 32.14 3.45
C GLY A 237 12.72 33.64 3.66
N HIS A 238 13.61 34.27 4.41
CA HIS A 238 13.74 35.70 4.37
C HIS A 238 14.01 36.05 2.91
N SER A 239 13.02 36.68 2.26
CA SER A 239 13.29 37.42 1.05
C SER A 239 14.43 38.41 1.37
N PRO A 240 15.57 38.38 0.66
CA PRO A 240 16.53 39.42 0.82
C PRO A 240 15.85 40.73 0.36
N THR A 241 15.62 41.64 1.29
CA THR A 241 15.31 43.02 0.98
C THR A 241 16.43 43.52 0.07
N PRO A 242 16.14 44.07 -1.12
CA PRO A 242 17.17 44.67 -1.96
C PRO A 242 17.79 45.83 -1.21
N PRO A 243 19.13 45.99 -1.23
CA PRO A 243 19.75 47.21 -0.69
C PRO A 243 19.35 48.37 -1.58
N PHE A 244 18.98 49.46 -0.94
CA PHE A 244 18.73 50.77 -1.56
C PHE A 244 19.96 51.29 -2.28
#